data_5159c11749d928c32c0c3c94dd8b1455
#
_entry.id   5159c11749d928c32c0c3c94dd8b1455
#
_cell.length_a   1.000
_cell.length_b   1.000
_cell.length_c   1.000
_cell.angle_alpha   90.00
_cell.angle_beta   90.00
_cell.angle_gamma   90.00
#
_symmetry.space_group_name_H-M   'P 1'
#
loop_
_entity.id
_entity.type
_entity.pdbx_description
1 polymer ?
#
loop_
_entity_poly.entity_id
_entity_poly.type
_entity_poly.pdbx_seq_one_letter_code
_entity_poly.pdbx_strand_id
1 'polypeptide(L)'
;MSTAVHSARARRWARWFASALLWVVVISTASNSAGSDEPAVVLPNATQMTALPFVALPRFFDTRANSGVAIHQIDDPALLDAVRDAGFSFVRTDLFWDSVETPRGWDFSRYDALVANLRARRLGALFILGYGHPRYAPKQPPTSPAQIDAFAEYATQAARHYRDQPVRFEVWNEQDHKDYWLAPPSPAAYRNLLEATVRAVKASNPDAVVATGGVQQVDVTFIRAVGDIGSASQPAPDAVSVHPYRQNAPETALGDYAALARDLATYRTVPAIWATEWSYPTYAYKYVSHTRDGHDPVARERQARYAVRRLLVDWIAQIGLTAYYDMRNDGRDPKNMEHNFGLLDADNTPLPAYVAVRHLFSFTANARAARLFLDPVRRFAVLQLRAEGVVKYVVWCYGNDKAVDVDLSQLPVAGTFASDLYGASLDITGRRLTLREEQGPVFIVSATGR
;
A
#
# COMPACT_ATOMS: atom_id res chain seq x y z
N MET A 1 24.56 -12.14 15.45
CA MET A 1 24.14 -10.96 16.25
C MET A 1 23.12 -10.05 15.53
N SER A 2 23.06 -10.04 14.22
CA SER A 2 22.13 -9.19 13.44
C SER A 2 20.65 -9.58 13.54
N THR A 3 20.31 -10.86 13.55
CA THR A 3 18.93 -11.38 13.54
C THR A 3 18.16 -11.11 14.85
N ALA A 4 18.84 -11.16 16.00
CA ALA A 4 18.21 -10.90 17.31
C ALA A 4 17.81 -9.42 17.49
N VAL A 5 18.54 -8.49 16.91
CA VAL A 5 18.24 -7.05 16.94
C VAL A 5 17.02 -6.71 16.07
N HIS A 6 16.87 -7.39 14.92
CA HIS A 6 15.70 -7.20 14.04
C HIS A 6 14.42 -7.72 14.69
N SER A 7 14.45 -8.91 15.33
CA SER A 7 13.27 -9.49 15.98
C SER A 7 12.80 -8.71 17.23
N ALA A 8 13.73 -8.17 17.99
CA ALA A 8 13.40 -7.32 19.14
C ALA A 8 12.81 -5.97 18.72
N ARG A 9 13.31 -5.40 17.62
CA ARG A 9 12.74 -4.21 16.99
C ARG A 9 11.32 -4.50 16.46
N ALA A 10 11.10 -5.56 15.70
CA ALA A 10 9.80 -5.91 15.15
C ALA A 10 8.73 -6.11 16.25
N ARG A 11 9.05 -6.85 17.33
CA ARG A 11 8.14 -7.04 18.47
C ARG A 11 7.80 -5.74 19.22
N ARG A 12 8.75 -4.84 19.34
CA ARG A 12 8.52 -3.52 19.93
C ARG A 12 7.60 -2.67 19.07
N TRP A 13 7.64 -2.86 17.74
CA TRP A 13 6.82 -2.20 16.74
C TRP A 13 5.38 -2.71 16.73
N ALA A 14 5.17 -4.03 16.69
CA ALA A 14 3.84 -4.63 16.74
C ALA A 14 3.10 -4.24 18.03
N ARG A 15 3.81 -4.21 19.19
CA ARG A 15 3.25 -3.74 20.46
C ARG A 15 2.93 -2.25 20.45
N TRP A 16 3.79 -1.42 19.84
CA TRP A 16 3.55 0.00 19.73
C TRP A 16 2.37 0.28 18.78
N PHE A 17 2.31 -0.41 17.63
CA PHE A 17 1.24 -0.30 16.66
C PHE A 17 -0.10 -0.70 17.26
N ALA A 18 -0.16 -1.82 17.97
CA ALA A 18 -1.33 -2.24 18.73
C ALA A 18 -1.71 -1.22 19.82
N SER A 19 -0.74 -0.60 20.50
CA SER A 19 -1.00 0.41 21.53
C SER A 19 -1.36 1.78 20.98
N ALA A 20 -0.71 2.25 19.92
CA ALA A 20 -0.98 3.56 19.32
C ALA A 20 -2.35 3.59 18.62
N LEU A 21 -2.75 2.50 17.95
CA LEU A 21 -4.09 2.36 17.37
C LEU A 21 -5.17 2.09 18.43
N LEU A 22 -4.86 1.45 19.54
CA LEU A 22 -5.77 1.36 20.68
C LEU A 22 -6.09 2.75 21.27
N TRP A 23 -5.15 3.68 21.29
CA TRP A 23 -5.42 5.09 21.65
C TRP A 23 -6.35 5.78 20.66
N VAL A 24 -6.24 5.50 19.38
CA VAL A 24 -7.14 6.01 18.33
C VAL A 24 -8.56 5.44 18.46
N VAL A 25 -8.69 4.18 18.93
CA VAL A 25 -10.00 3.52 19.10
C VAL A 25 -10.65 3.84 20.45
N VAL A 26 -9.87 4.11 21.51
CA VAL A 26 -10.40 4.37 22.87
C VAL A 26 -10.98 5.79 23.05
N ILE A 27 -10.70 6.74 22.13
CA ILE A 27 -11.34 8.06 22.18
C ILE A 27 -12.81 8.04 21.68
N SER A 28 -13.36 6.90 21.28
CA SER A 28 -14.69 6.80 20.68
C SER A 28 -15.87 6.71 21.66
N THR A 29 -15.70 6.95 22.96
CA THR A 29 -16.79 6.90 23.94
C THR A 29 -17.18 8.24 24.57
N ALA A 30 -16.88 9.36 23.94
CA ALA A 30 -17.39 10.66 24.35
C ALA A 30 -18.67 11.01 23.57
N SER A 31 -19.74 11.16 24.30
CA SER A 31 -21.13 11.39 23.95
C SER A 31 -21.41 12.38 22.82
N ASN A 32 -22.39 12.00 21.97
CA ASN A 32 -23.11 12.90 21.07
C ASN A 32 -23.70 14.12 21.80
N SER A 33 -23.25 15.30 21.45
CA SER A 33 -24.05 16.51 21.51
C SER A 33 -23.97 17.21 20.16
N ALA A 34 -25.09 17.22 19.45
CA ALA A 34 -25.24 17.92 18.19
C ALA A 34 -25.31 19.42 18.45
N GLY A 35 -24.26 20.14 18.02
CA GLY A 35 -24.25 21.60 17.97
C GLY A 35 -23.40 22.05 16.79
N SER A 36 -23.92 23.00 16.02
CA SER A 36 -23.35 23.52 14.77
C SER A 36 -22.14 24.44 14.96
N ASP A 37 -21.52 24.53 16.14
CA ASP A 37 -20.43 25.42 16.47
C ASP A 37 -19.20 24.67 17.04
N GLU A 38 -18.73 23.64 16.34
CA GLU A 38 -17.45 23.06 16.73
C GLU A 38 -16.29 24.01 16.38
N PRO A 39 -15.36 24.28 17.35
CA PRO A 39 -14.28 25.22 17.10
C PRO A 39 -13.37 24.73 15.97
N ALA A 40 -12.86 25.69 15.18
CA ALA A 40 -11.91 25.41 14.10
C ALA A 40 -10.67 24.64 14.61
N VAL A 41 -10.15 23.74 13.79
CA VAL A 41 -8.91 23.01 14.09
C VAL A 41 -7.72 23.93 13.82
N VAL A 42 -7.03 24.35 14.85
CA VAL A 42 -5.86 25.24 14.74
C VAL A 42 -4.62 24.43 14.39
N LEU A 43 -4.00 24.68 13.24
CA LEU A 43 -2.72 24.07 12.89
C LEU A 43 -1.58 24.76 13.66
N PRO A 44 -0.78 24.01 14.45
CA PRO A 44 0.32 24.57 15.21
C PRO A 44 1.48 24.94 14.28
N ASN A 45 2.21 26.00 14.59
CA ASN A 45 3.48 26.28 13.94
C ASN A 45 4.59 25.28 14.37
N ALA A 46 5.79 25.40 13.78
CA ALA A 46 6.90 24.47 14.03
C ALA A 46 7.36 24.42 15.50
N THR A 47 7.12 25.49 16.28
CA THR A 47 7.58 25.64 17.68
C THR A 47 6.48 25.37 18.70
N GLN A 48 5.21 25.50 18.32
CA GLN A 48 4.07 25.26 19.20
C GLN A 48 3.63 23.78 19.16
N MET A 49 4.02 23.02 20.14
CA MET A 49 3.75 21.57 20.19
C MET A 49 2.44 21.18 20.91
N THR A 50 1.63 22.14 21.34
CA THR A 50 0.59 21.89 22.37
C THR A 50 -0.86 21.97 21.91
N ALA A 51 -1.15 22.44 20.70
CA ALA A 51 -2.53 22.67 20.28
C ALA A 51 -3.29 21.40 19.83
N LEU A 52 -2.60 20.43 19.25
CA LEU A 52 -3.19 19.15 18.84
C LEU A 52 -2.38 17.98 19.42
N PRO A 53 -3.02 16.91 19.92
CA PRO A 53 -2.33 15.73 20.47
C PRO A 53 -1.74 14.87 19.35
N PHE A 54 -0.71 15.36 18.69
CA PHE A 54 -0.02 14.63 17.66
C PHE A 54 0.73 13.41 18.21
N VAL A 55 0.54 12.27 17.57
CA VAL A 55 1.32 11.05 17.80
C VAL A 55 2.45 11.00 16.78
N ALA A 56 3.69 10.84 17.24
CA ALA A 56 4.83 10.64 16.35
C ALA A 56 4.70 9.29 15.63
N LEU A 57 4.84 9.28 14.31
CA LEU A 57 4.97 8.04 13.57
C LEU A 57 6.40 7.51 13.75
N PRO A 58 6.56 6.26 14.19
CA PRO A 58 7.86 5.75 14.64
C PRO A 58 8.87 5.55 13.51
N ARG A 59 8.41 5.33 12.31
CA ARG A 59 9.25 5.34 11.11
C ARG A 59 8.72 6.42 10.19
N PHE A 60 9.58 7.34 9.82
CA PHE A 60 9.38 8.02 8.58
C PHE A 60 9.80 7.04 7.48
N PHE A 61 8.81 6.50 6.78
CA PHE A 61 9.11 5.89 5.50
C PHE A 61 9.43 7.03 4.54
N ASP A 62 10.49 6.89 3.77
CA ASP A 62 10.45 7.51 2.46
C ASP A 62 9.20 6.93 1.78
N THR A 63 8.16 7.75 1.73
CA THR A 63 6.83 7.35 1.26
C THR A 63 6.85 6.81 -0.15
N ARG A 64 7.90 7.14 -0.91
CA ARG A 64 8.15 6.65 -2.26
C ARG A 64 8.79 5.26 -2.25
N ALA A 65 9.73 4.99 -1.33
CA ALA A 65 10.51 3.76 -1.32
C ALA A 65 9.67 2.48 -1.10
N ASN A 66 8.47 2.63 -0.51
CA ASN A 66 7.59 1.50 -0.17
C ASN A 66 6.27 1.52 -0.94
N SER A 67 6.11 2.39 -1.93
CA SER A 67 4.90 2.48 -2.75
C SER A 67 5.18 2.01 -4.16
N GLY A 68 4.36 1.09 -4.62
CA GLY A 68 4.41 0.52 -5.97
C GLY A 68 3.05 0.47 -6.64
N VAL A 69 3.03 -0.09 -7.81
CA VAL A 69 1.83 -0.22 -8.64
C VAL A 69 1.86 -1.52 -9.45
N ALA A 70 0.72 -2.19 -9.58
CA ALA A 70 0.61 -3.37 -10.44
C ALA A 70 0.67 -2.97 -11.92
N ILE A 71 1.32 -3.83 -12.72
CA ILE A 71 1.36 -3.71 -14.18
C ILE A 71 1.14 -5.09 -14.81
N HIS A 72 0.43 -5.12 -15.95
CA HIS A 72 0.26 -6.32 -16.77
C HIS A 72 1.16 -6.29 -18.01
N GLN A 73 1.46 -5.10 -18.53
CA GLN A 73 2.24 -4.91 -19.75
C GLN A 73 3.70 -4.65 -19.40
N ILE A 74 4.48 -5.73 -19.24
CA ILE A 74 5.88 -5.64 -18.81
C ILE A 74 6.85 -5.18 -19.93
N ASP A 75 6.41 -5.21 -21.17
CA ASP A 75 7.22 -4.88 -22.36
C ASP A 75 6.98 -3.43 -22.86
N ASP A 76 6.35 -2.56 -22.04
CA ASP A 76 6.02 -1.18 -22.39
C ASP A 76 6.91 -0.15 -21.64
N PRO A 77 8.00 0.35 -22.24
CA PRO A 77 8.86 1.34 -21.59
C PRO A 77 8.15 2.65 -21.24
N ALA A 78 7.14 3.07 -22.02
CA ALA A 78 6.40 4.30 -21.75
C ALA A 78 5.56 4.18 -20.47
N LEU A 79 4.98 2.98 -20.23
CA LEU A 79 4.29 2.68 -18.98
C LEU A 79 5.25 2.75 -17.78
N LEU A 80 6.48 2.22 -17.93
CA LEU A 80 7.48 2.28 -16.86
C LEU A 80 7.99 3.72 -16.59
N ASP A 81 8.06 4.56 -17.63
CA ASP A 81 8.33 5.99 -17.45
C ASP A 81 7.21 6.66 -16.66
N ALA A 82 5.94 6.36 -16.96
CA ALA A 82 4.80 6.89 -16.22
C ALA A 82 4.80 6.40 -14.74
N VAL A 83 5.20 5.16 -14.46
CA VAL A 83 5.37 4.66 -13.09
C VAL A 83 6.39 5.50 -12.31
N ARG A 84 7.57 5.75 -12.90
CA ARG A 84 8.61 6.61 -12.32
C ARG A 84 8.10 8.03 -12.09
N ASP A 85 7.44 8.61 -13.09
CA ASP A 85 7.00 10.01 -13.09
C ASP A 85 5.83 10.24 -12.14
N ALA A 86 5.00 9.23 -11.88
CA ALA A 86 4.04 9.24 -10.80
C ALA A 86 4.70 9.26 -9.41
N GLY A 87 5.91 8.73 -9.28
CA GLY A 87 6.70 8.69 -8.04
C GLY A 87 6.70 7.34 -7.34
N PHE A 88 6.21 6.28 -7.95
CA PHE A 88 6.34 4.92 -7.43
C PHE A 88 7.81 4.44 -7.46
N SER A 89 8.13 3.46 -6.65
CA SER A 89 9.49 2.92 -6.52
C SER A 89 9.64 1.49 -7.04
N PHE A 90 8.55 0.79 -7.28
CA PHE A 90 8.55 -0.57 -7.81
C PHE A 90 7.26 -0.87 -8.58
N VAL A 91 7.32 -1.91 -9.40
CA VAL A 91 6.14 -2.52 -10.01
C VAL A 91 5.86 -3.89 -9.39
N ARG A 92 4.57 -4.27 -9.32
CA ARG A 92 4.13 -5.63 -8.98
C ARG A 92 3.63 -6.30 -10.25
N THR A 93 4.09 -7.52 -10.54
CA THR A 93 3.68 -8.28 -11.72
C THR A 93 3.98 -9.77 -11.52
N ASP A 94 3.32 -10.61 -12.32
CA ASP A 94 3.54 -12.05 -12.29
C ASP A 94 4.90 -12.44 -12.88
N LEU A 95 5.57 -13.39 -12.25
CA LEU A 95 6.64 -14.18 -12.82
C LEU A 95 6.08 -15.58 -13.11
N PHE A 96 5.55 -15.77 -14.31
CA PHE A 96 4.87 -17.02 -14.66
C PHE A 96 5.83 -18.21 -14.73
N TRP A 97 5.56 -19.25 -13.94
CA TRP A 97 6.38 -20.45 -13.89
C TRP A 97 6.53 -21.13 -15.26
N ASP A 98 5.42 -21.28 -15.97
CA ASP A 98 5.39 -21.93 -17.30
C ASP A 98 6.05 -21.11 -18.41
N SER A 99 6.29 -19.82 -18.17
CA SER A 99 7.02 -18.96 -19.11
C SER A 99 8.53 -18.99 -18.91
N VAL A 100 9.00 -19.31 -17.71
CA VAL A 100 10.44 -19.33 -17.39
C VAL A 100 11.02 -20.74 -17.34
N GLU A 101 10.26 -21.77 -16.96
CA GLU A 101 10.68 -23.17 -17.10
C GLU A 101 10.20 -23.74 -18.44
N THR A 102 11.12 -23.88 -19.38
CA THR A 102 10.83 -24.39 -20.73
C THR A 102 11.35 -25.82 -20.90
N PRO A 103 10.94 -26.55 -21.94
CA PRO A 103 11.54 -27.87 -22.28
C PRO A 103 13.06 -27.84 -22.52
N ARG A 104 13.64 -26.64 -22.77
CA ARG A 104 15.07 -26.44 -23.00
C ARG A 104 15.83 -25.93 -21.78
N GLY A 105 15.16 -25.77 -20.64
CA GLY A 105 15.71 -25.23 -19.40
C GLY A 105 15.10 -23.89 -19.02
N TRP A 106 15.79 -23.18 -18.14
CA TRP A 106 15.33 -21.89 -17.61
C TRP A 106 15.57 -20.76 -18.59
N ASP A 107 14.55 -19.95 -18.86
CA ASP A 107 14.61 -18.75 -19.72
C ASP A 107 13.96 -17.56 -19.03
N PHE A 108 14.77 -16.66 -18.50
CA PHE A 108 14.32 -15.42 -17.86
C PHE A 108 14.42 -14.21 -18.78
N SER A 109 14.74 -14.37 -20.05
CA SER A 109 15.11 -13.27 -20.96
C SER A 109 14.06 -12.14 -21.05
N ARG A 110 12.77 -12.49 -21.03
CA ARG A 110 11.69 -11.51 -21.03
C ARG A 110 11.67 -10.67 -19.74
N TYR A 111 11.86 -11.30 -18.60
CA TYR A 111 11.88 -10.61 -17.30
C TYR A 111 13.22 -9.90 -17.07
N ASP A 112 14.31 -10.36 -17.65
CA ASP A 112 15.62 -9.66 -17.64
C ASP A 112 15.50 -8.30 -18.35
N ALA A 113 14.78 -8.27 -19.50
CA ALA A 113 14.49 -7.02 -20.18
C ALA A 113 13.66 -6.06 -19.31
N LEU A 114 12.65 -6.57 -18.58
CA LEU A 114 11.89 -5.77 -17.62
C LEU A 114 12.80 -5.25 -16.50
N VAL A 115 13.58 -6.12 -15.83
CA VAL A 115 14.45 -5.73 -14.71
C VAL A 115 15.50 -4.70 -15.15
N ALA A 116 16.07 -4.85 -16.33
CA ALA A 116 17.00 -3.86 -16.90
C ALA A 116 16.31 -2.50 -17.11
N ASN A 117 15.10 -2.49 -17.67
CA ASN A 117 14.29 -1.28 -17.85
C ASN A 117 13.91 -0.62 -16.53
N LEU A 118 13.54 -1.41 -15.51
CA LEU A 118 13.24 -0.91 -14.17
C LEU A 118 14.47 -0.26 -13.53
N ARG A 119 15.63 -0.92 -13.57
CA ARG A 119 16.88 -0.39 -13.03
C ARG A 119 17.30 0.93 -13.69
N ALA A 120 17.17 1.05 -15.00
CA ALA A 120 17.44 2.29 -15.72
C ALA A 120 16.58 3.46 -15.20
N ARG A 121 15.43 3.16 -14.61
CA ARG A 121 14.49 4.12 -14.01
C ARG A 121 14.56 4.21 -12.50
N ARG A 122 15.49 3.49 -11.86
CA ARG A 122 15.60 3.34 -10.40
C ARG A 122 14.33 2.76 -9.76
N LEU A 123 13.70 1.85 -10.47
CA LEU A 123 12.55 1.09 -9.99
C LEU A 123 12.98 -0.33 -9.61
N GLY A 124 12.21 -0.95 -8.69
CA GLY A 124 12.32 -2.37 -8.35
C GLY A 124 11.15 -3.18 -8.90
N ALA A 125 11.16 -4.48 -8.61
CA ALA A 125 10.06 -5.39 -8.88
C ALA A 125 9.62 -6.13 -7.61
N LEU A 126 8.32 -6.38 -7.50
CA LEU A 126 7.72 -7.39 -6.66
C LEU A 126 7.12 -8.46 -7.60
N PHE A 127 7.80 -9.59 -7.71
CA PHE A 127 7.34 -10.70 -8.54
C PHE A 127 6.44 -11.65 -7.77
N ILE A 128 5.26 -11.92 -8.30
CA ILE A 128 4.39 -13.00 -7.85
C ILE A 128 4.93 -14.30 -8.45
N LEU A 129 5.41 -15.20 -7.61
CA LEU A 129 5.77 -16.55 -8.02
C LEU A 129 4.49 -17.36 -8.23
N GLY A 130 4.14 -17.64 -9.46
CA GLY A 130 2.89 -18.28 -9.86
C GLY A 130 2.93 -18.67 -11.35
N TYR A 131 2.05 -19.43 -11.87
CA TYR A 131 1.00 -20.21 -11.19
C TYR A 131 1.25 -21.70 -11.40
N GLY A 132 0.27 -22.49 -11.92
CA GLY A 132 0.50 -23.87 -12.26
C GLY A 132 1.39 -24.03 -13.50
N HIS A 133 2.06 -25.17 -13.63
CA HIS A 133 2.91 -25.49 -14.77
C HIS A 133 2.38 -26.72 -15.52
N PRO A 134 2.28 -26.71 -16.87
CA PRO A 134 1.71 -27.82 -17.65
C PRO A 134 2.31 -29.19 -17.36
N ARG A 135 3.60 -29.24 -17.03
CA ARG A 135 4.32 -30.48 -16.74
C ARG A 135 4.01 -31.05 -15.35
N TYR A 136 3.72 -30.22 -14.35
CA TYR A 136 3.62 -30.64 -12.95
C TYR A 136 2.20 -30.49 -12.38
N ALA A 137 1.58 -29.35 -12.59
CA ALA A 137 0.26 -28.98 -12.06
C ALA A 137 -0.50 -28.11 -13.07
N PRO A 138 -1.04 -28.68 -14.18
CA PRO A 138 -1.71 -27.91 -15.21
C PRO A 138 -2.89 -27.12 -14.66
N LYS A 139 -2.83 -25.79 -14.70
CA LYS A 139 -3.89 -24.88 -14.21
C LYS A 139 -4.33 -25.13 -12.74
N GLN A 140 -3.50 -25.80 -11.97
CA GLN A 140 -3.75 -26.12 -10.56
C GLN A 140 -2.58 -25.64 -9.70
N PRO A 141 -2.83 -25.32 -8.42
CA PRO A 141 -1.73 -25.07 -7.50
C PRO A 141 -0.96 -26.37 -7.21
N PRO A 142 0.35 -26.29 -6.94
CA PRO A 142 1.14 -27.43 -6.56
C PRO A 142 0.80 -27.87 -5.13
N THR A 143 0.30 -29.09 -4.97
CA THR A 143 -0.17 -29.62 -3.67
C THR A 143 0.46 -30.96 -3.29
N SER A 144 0.90 -31.77 -4.25
CA SER A 144 1.66 -32.98 -3.93
C SER A 144 3.13 -32.64 -3.62
N PRO A 145 3.85 -33.48 -2.84
CA PRO A 145 5.26 -33.25 -2.54
C PRO A 145 6.12 -32.96 -3.78
N ALA A 146 5.96 -33.77 -4.83
CA ALA A 146 6.73 -33.60 -6.07
C ALA A 146 6.41 -32.27 -6.80
N GLN A 147 5.16 -31.83 -6.76
CA GLN A 147 4.77 -30.54 -7.34
C GLN A 147 5.32 -29.37 -6.52
N ILE A 148 5.28 -29.49 -5.19
CA ILE A 148 5.82 -28.48 -4.27
C ILE A 148 7.35 -28.37 -4.44
N ASP A 149 8.05 -29.50 -4.55
CA ASP A 149 9.50 -29.51 -4.78
C ASP A 149 9.86 -28.86 -6.13
N ALA A 150 9.09 -29.13 -7.18
CA ALA A 150 9.31 -28.51 -8.48
C ALA A 150 9.04 -27.00 -8.45
N PHE A 151 8.00 -26.54 -7.75
CA PHE A 151 7.75 -25.11 -7.56
C PHE A 151 8.84 -24.42 -6.72
N ALA A 152 9.31 -25.09 -5.67
CA ALA A 152 10.41 -24.58 -4.84
C ALA A 152 11.71 -24.48 -5.63
N GLU A 153 11.97 -25.39 -6.59
CA GLU A 153 13.11 -25.27 -7.51
C GLU A 153 12.96 -24.08 -8.45
N TYR A 154 11.77 -23.87 -9.05
CA TYR A 154 11.48 -22.67 -9.84
C TYR A 154 11.76 -21.39 -9.04
N ALA A 155 11.23 -21.30 -7.81
CA ALA A 155 11.46 -20.15 -6.95
C ALA A 155 12.95 -19.96 -6.59
N THR A 156 13.69 -21.08 -6.42
CA THR A 156 15.14 -21.08 -6.20
C THR A 156 15.90 -20.50 -7.40
N GLN A 157 15.53 -20.93 -8.60
CA GLN A 157 16.14 -20.42 -9.82
C GLN A 157 15.89 -18.92 -10.00
N ALA A 158 14.66 -18.47 -9.76
CA ALA A 158 14.33 -17.04 -9.79
C ALA A 158 15.15 -16.23 -8.76
N ALA A 159 15.25 -16.72 -7.52
CA ALA A 159 15.98 -16.03 -6.45
C ALA A 159 17.51 -16.00 -6.67
N ARG A 160 18.07 -17.02 -7.34
CA ARG A 160 19.47 -17.03 -7.75
C ARG A 160 19.72 -16.09 -8.91
N HIS A 161 18.85 -16.12 -9.91
CA HIS A 161 18.96 -15.33 -11.13
C HIS A 161 18.89 -13.84 -10.83
N TYR A 162 17.97 -13.43 -9.96
CA TYR A 162 17.82 -12.02 -9.57
C TYR A 162 18.57 -11.65 -8.28
N ARG A 163 19.57 -12.42 -7.88
CA ARG A 163 20.46 -12.00 -6.79
C ARG A 163 21.07 -10.64 -7.12
N ASP A 164 21.14 -9.77 -6.13
CA ASP A 164 21.69 -8.40 -6.25
C ASP A 164 20.87 -7.45 -7.17
N GLN A 165 19.66 -7.87 -7.56
CA GLN A 165 18.70 -7.03 -8.25
C GLN A 165 17.67 -6.45 -7.25
N PRO A 166 17.04 -5.30 -7.55
CA PRO A 166 15.98 -4.73 -6.70
C PRO A 166 14.67 -5.50 -6.87
N VAL A 167 14.70 -6.79 -6.58
CA VAL A 167 13.59 -7.74 -6.76
C VAL A 167 13.18 -8.32 -5.41
N ARG A 168 11.88 -8.42 -5.21
CA ARG A 168 11.21 -9.09 -4.08
C ARG A 168 10.24 -10.12 -4.64
N PHE A 169 9.83 -11.08 -3.81
CA PHE A 169 8.98 -12.19 -4.23
C PHE A 169 7.74 -12.31 -3.34
N GLU A 170 6.60 -12.61 -3.93
CA GLU A 170 5.39 -13.12 -3.29
C GLU A 170 5.19 -14.58 -3.67
N VAL A 171 4.83 -15.44 -2.72
CA VAL A 171 4.57 -16.86 -2.97
C VAL A 171 3.08 -17.05 -3.25
N TRP A 172 2.72 -17.09 -4.53
CA TRP A 172 1.34 -17.19 -5.02
C TRP A 172 0.53 -15.89 -4.90
N ASN A 173 -0.76 -15.96 -5.32
CA ASN A 173 -1.74 -14.87 -5.32
C ASN A 173 -3.11 -15.38 -4.92
N GLU A 174 -3.76 -14.76 -3.95
CA GLU A 174 -5.14 -15.02 -3.49
C GLU A 174 -5.46 -16.50 -3.24
N GLN A 175 -4.57 -17.16 -2.52
CA GLN A 175 -4.65 -18.58 -2.18
C GLN A 175 -5.79 -18.92 -1.20
N ASP A 176 -6.47 -17.94 -0.69
CA ASP A 176 -7.69 -18.02 0.11
C ASP A 176 -8.96 -17.99 -0.76
N HIS A 177 -8.85 -17.86 -2.09
CA HIS A 177 -9.98 -17.79 -3.00
C HIS A 177 -10.01 -18.96 -3.99
N LYS A 178 -11.20 -19.53 -4.21
CA LYS A 178 -11.43 -20.72 -5.04
C LYS A 178 -11.05 -20.55 -6.52
N ASP A 179 -10.99 -19.34 -7.03
CA ASP A 179 -10.67 -19.07 -8.44
C ASP A 179 -9.15 -19.02 -8.67
N TYR A 180 -8.36 -18.81 -7.59
CA TYR A 180 -6.91 -18.71 -7.64
C TYR A 180 -6.19 -19.86 -6.93
N TRP A 181 -6.91 -20.65 -6.15
CA TRP A 181 -6.39 -21.79 -5.39
C TRP A 181 -7.33 -23.01 -5.53
N LEU A 182 -7.35 -23.87 -4.53
CA LEU A 182 -8.26 -25.01 -4.45
C LEU A 182 -9.68 -24.59 -4.09
N ALA A 183 -10.67 -25.40 -4.44
CA ALA A 183 -12.07 -25.24 -4.04
C ALA A 183 -12.52 -26.44 -3.17
N PRO A 184 -12.67 -26.30 -1.83
CA PRO A 184 -12.43 -25.09 -1.04
C PRO A 184 -10.94 -24.76 -0.86
N PRO A 185 -10.59 -23.47 -0.59
CA PRO A 185 -9.23 -23.09 -0.25
C PRO A 185 -8.71 -23.85 0.98
N SER A 186 -7.44 -24.24 0.95
CA SER A 186 -6.80 -25.04 2.00
C SER A 186 -5.59 -24.32 2.60
N PRO A 187 -5.70 -23.74 3.80
CA PRO A 187 -4.57 -23.13 4.50
C PRO A 187 -3.40 -24.10 4.71
N ALA A 188 -3.69 -25.38 5.00
CA ALA A 188 -2.66 -26.40 5.20
C ALA A 188 -1.89 -26.73 3.91
N ALA A 189 -2.59 -26.84 2.77
CA ALA A 189 -1.93 -27.06 1.48
C ALA A 189 -1.06 -25.85 1.10
N TYR A 190 -1.56 -24.64 1.31
CA TYR A 190 -0.78 -23.43 1.07
C TYR A 190 0.42 -23.33 2.02
N ARG A 191 0.26 -23.67 3.29
CA ARG A 191 1.36 -23.73 4.25
C ARG A 191 2.51 -24.60 3.76
N ASN A 192 2.21 -25.80 3.25
CA ASN A 192 3.23 -26.72 2.74
C ASN A 192 4.02 -26.09 1.56
N LEU A 193 3.33 -25.46 0.63
CA LEU A 193 3.96 -24.76 -0.48
C LEU A 193 4.84 -23.59 0.01
N LEU A 194 4.30 -22.77 0.91
CA LEU A 194 4.99 -21.60 1.45
C LEU A 194 6.27 -21.99 2.22
N GLU A 195 6.18 -22.99 3.11
CA GLU A 195 7.32 -23.47 3.88
C GLU A 195 8.45 -24.01 3.00
N ALA A 196 8.11 -24.83 2.00
CA ALA A 196 9.08 -25.37 1.06
C ALA A 196 9.74 -24.28 0.24
N THR A 197 8.93 -23.35 -0.29
CA THR A 197 9.42 -22.24 -1.12
C THR A 197 10.32 -21.28 -0.35
N VAL A 198 9.89 -20.81 0.82
CA VAL A 198 10.69 -19.90 1.66
C VAL A 198 12.01 -20.54 2.08
N ARG A 199 11.99 -21.81 2.48
CA ARG A 199 13.20 -22.56 2.83
C ARG A 199 14.17 -22.65 1.66
N ALA A 200 13.69 -23.03 0.48
CA ALA A 200 14.52 -23.21 -0.71
C ALA A 200 15.11 -21.88 -1.20
N VAL A 201 14.30 -20.82 -1.26
CA VAL A 201 14.75 -19.47 -1.63
C VAL A 201 15.80 -18.96 -0.65
N LYS A 202 15.54 -19.02 0.66
CA LYS A 202 16.47 -18.50 1.71
C LYS A 202 17.75 -19.34 1.79
N ALA A 203 17.71 -20.62 1.48
CA ALA A 203 18.91 -21.46 1.38
C ALA A 203 19.79 -21.08 0.17
N SER A 204 19.17 -20.70 -0.94
CA SER A 204 19.87 -20.33 -2.17
C SER A 204 20.33 -18.85 -2.17
N ASN A 205 19.52 -17.96 -1.60
CA ASN A 205 19.77 -16.52 -1.49
C ASN A 205 19.25 -16.03 -0.14
N PRO A 206 20.08 -16.01 0.92
CA PRO A 206 19.66 -15.57 2.27
C PRO A 206 19.12 -14.14 2.34
N ASP A 207 19.55 -13.29 1.43
CA ASP A 207 19.14 -11.87 1.37
C ASP A 207 17.87 -11.63 0.54
N ALA A 208 17.37 -12.65 -0.16
CA ALA A 208 16.11 -12.55 -0.90
C ALA A 208 14.95 -12.19 0.04
N VAL A 209 14.17 -11.20 -0.35
CA VAL A 209 12.97 -10.78 0.39
C VAL A 209 11.77 -11.53 -0.16
N VAL A 210 11.12 -12.33 0.70
CA VAL A 210 10.02 -13.23 0.33
C VAL A 210 8.82 -12.98 1.23
N ALA A 211 7.67 -12.68 0.64
CA ALA A 211 6.39 -12.55 1.34
C ALA A 211 5.47 -13.75 1.08
N THR A 212 4.45 -13.89 1.90
CA THR A 212 3.31 -14.75 1.57
C THR A 212 2.61 -14.23 0.32
N GLY A 213 1.82 -15.04 -0.35
CA GLY A 213 0.83 -14.54 -1.32
C GLY A 213 -0.20 -13.64 -0.64
N GLY A 214 -0.68 -12.64 -1.36
CA GLY A 214 -1.70 -11.74 -0.84
C GLY A 214 -3.03 -12.46 -0.68
N VAL A 215 -3.62 -12.42 0.52
CA VAL A 215 -4.98 -12.91 0.75
C VAL A 215 -5.99 -11.84 0.40
N GLN A 216 -7.17 -12.27 -0.08
CA GLN A 216 -8.26 -11.33 -0.35
C GLN A 216 -8.70 -10.60 0.92
N GLN A 217 -9.00 -9.34 0.80
CA GLN A 217 -9.29 -8.47 1.93
C GLN A 217 -8.14 -8.48 2.97
N VAL A 218 -8.46 -8.60 4.23
CA VAL A 218 -7.52 -8.88 5.33
C VAL A 218 -8.04 -10.12 6.05
N ASP A 219 -7.99 -11.28 5.39
CA ASP A 219 -8.50 -12.53 5.97
C ASP A 219 -7.59 -13.05 7.08
N VAL A 220 -7.75 -12.47 8.27
CA VAL A 220 -7.02 -12.90 9.49
C VAL A 220 -7.29 -14.34 9.81
N THR A 221 -8.47 -14.88 9.46
CA THR A 221 -8.82 -16.28 9.74
C THR A 221 -7.97 -17.24 8.91
N PHE A 222 -7.84 -16.98 7.62
CA PHE A 222 -6.97 -17.76 6.74
C PHE A 222 -5.51 -17.62 7.15
N ILE A 223 -5.02 -16.40 7.39
CA ILE A 223 -3.64 -16.13 7.82
C ILE A 223 -3.31 -16.90 9.11
N ARG A 224 -4.23 -16.87 10.10
CA ARG A 224 -4.08 -17.60 11.36
C ARG A 224 -4.07 -19.12 11.15
N ALA A 225 -4.87 -19.63 10.22
CA ALA A 225 -4.92 -21.05 9.90
C ALA A 225 -3.64 -21.54 9.18
N VAL A 226 -3.01 -20.68 8.35
CA VAL A 226 -1.65 -20.92 7.82
C VAL A 226 -0.63 -20.91 8.97
N GLY A 227 -0.76 -19.96 9.88
CA GLY A 227 0.01 -19.87 11.12
C GLY A 227 1.47 -19.43 10.96
N ASP A 228 2.18 -19.36 12.09
CA ASP A 228 3.61 -19.06 12.12
C ASP A 228 4.42 -20.22 11.55
N ILE A 229 5.11 -20.00 10.43
CA ILE A 229 5.97 -21.01 9.80
C ILE A 229 7.44 -20.87 10.24
N GLY A 230 7.79 -19.77 10.91
CA GLY A 230 9.16 -19.54 11.39
C GLY A 230 9.54 -20.43 12.57
N SER A 231 10.69 -21.10 12.49
CA SER A 231 11.26 -21.91 13.58
C SER A 231 12.78 -21.81 13.62
N ALA A 232 13.44 -22.51 14.54
CA ALA A 232 14.90 -22.58 14.59
C ALA A 232 15.50 -23.21 13.31
N SER A 233 14.74 -24.11 12.66
CA SER A 233 15.16 -24.85 11.45
C SER A 233 14.43 -24.41 10.18
N GLN A 234 13.44 -23.53 10.29
CA GLN A 234 12.61 -23.06 9.18
C GLN A 234 12.61 -21.54 9.13
N PRO A 235 13.12 -20.90 8.07
CA PRO A 235 13.04 -19.46 7.91
C PRO A 235 11.60 -19.00 7.77
N ALA A 236 11.28 -17.84 8.38
CA ALA A 236 9.99 -17.19 8.21
C ALA A 236 9.96 -16.35 6.92
N PRO A 237 8.80 -16.10 6.33
CA PRO A 237 8.64 -15.05 5.33
C PRO A 237 8.93 -13.68 5.97
N ASP A 238 9.43 -12.75 5.16
CA ASP A 238 9.75 -11.38 5.60
C ASP A 238 8.48 -10.55 5.83
N ALA A 239 7.39 -10.88 5.10
CA ALA A 239 6.11 -10.19 5.19
C ALA A 239 4.92 -11.14 5.01
N VAL A 240 3.78 -10.72 5.56
CA VAL A 240 2.45 -11.25 5.24
C VAL A 240 1.77 -10.25 4.33
N SER A 241 1.35 -10.71 3.15
CA SER A 241 0.68 -9.91 2.14
C SER A 241 -0.83 -10.02 2.25
N VAL A 242 -1.51 -8.90 2.01
CA VAL A 242 -2.97 -8.78 1.96
C VAL A 242 -3.41 -7.93 0.78
N HIS A 243 -4.63 -8.18 0.27
CA HIS A 243 -5.30 -7.39 -0.77
C HIS A 243 -6.50 -6.66 -0.19
N PRO A 244 -6.30 -5.59 0.57
CA PRO A 244 -7.33 -5.00 1.41
C PRO A 244 -8.31 -4.13 0.62
N TYR A 245 -8.89 -4.67 -0.45
CA TYR A 245 -9.99 -4.04 -1.18
C TYR A 245 -11.18 -3.74 -0.27
N ARG A 246 -11.88 -2.66 -0.53
CA ARG A 246 -13.06 -2.26 0.27
C ARG A 246 -13.98 -1.32 -0.49
N GLN A 247 -15.25 -1.35 -0.10
CA GLN A 247 -16.27 -0.48 -0.65
C GLN A 247 -16.72 0.61 0.34
N ASN A 248 -15.81 1.09 1.17
CA ASN A 248 -16.03 2.16 2.16
C ASN A 248 -14.79 3.04 2.28
N ALA A 249 -14.84 4.03 3.18
CA ALA A 249 -13.75 5.00 3.34
C ALA A 249 -12.41 4.31 3.57
N PRO A 250 -11.32 4.77 2.93
CA PRO A 250 -9.97 4.22 3.08
C PRO A 250 -9.52 4.06 4.54
N GLU A 251 -9.91 4.98 5.41
CA GLU A 251 -9.56 5.01 6.84
C GLU A 251 -10.08 3.80 7.61
N THR A 252 -11.09 3.12 7.13
CA THR A 252 -11.60 1.88 7.75
C THR A 252 -10.57 0.74 7.72
N ALA A 253 -9.55 0.82 6.84
CA ALA A 253 -8.46 -0.15 6.82
C ALA A 253 -7.59 -0.14 8.09
N LEU A 254 -7.53 0.97 8.80
CA LEU A 254 -6.75 1.08 10.05
C LEU A 254 -7.15 0.03 11.09
N GLY A 255 -8.46 -0.26 11.19
CA GLY A 255 -8.99 -1.28 12.11
C GLY A 255 -8.53 -2.69 11.74
N ASP A 256 -8.59 -3.03 10.45
CA ASP A 256 -8.20 -4.35 9.93
C ASP A 256 -6.69 -4.57 10.08
N TYR A 257 -5.88 -3.57 9.74
CA TYR A 257 -4.44 -3.64 9.94
C TYR A 257 -4.04 -3.77 11.42
N ALA A 258 -4.74 -3.07 12.30
CA ALA A 258 -4.51 -3.21 13.74
C ALA A 258 -4.87 -4.61 14.24
N ALA A 259 -5.94 -5.21 13.74
CA ALA A 259 -6.33 -6.58 14.08
C ALA A 259 -5.27 -7.58 13.60
N LEU A 260 -4.83 -7.48 12.34
CA LEU A 260 -3.78 -8.32 11.78
C LEU A 260 -2.45 -8.14 12.54
N ALA A 261 -2.04 -6.91 12.83
CA ALA A 261 -0.81 -6.64 13.57
C ALA A 261 -0.80 -7.25 14.98
N ARG A 262 -1.95 -7.24 15.69
CA ARG A 262 -2.09 -7.92 16.99
C ARG A 262 -1.92 -9.43 16.86
N ASP A 263 -2.48 -10.02 15.84
CA ASP A 263 -2.37 -11.47 15.58
C ASP A 263 -0.91 -11.85 15.28
N LEU A 264 -0.28 -11.17 14.33
CA LEU A 264 1.11 -11.40 13.95
C LEU A 264 2.12 -11.13 15.07
N ALA A 265 1.78 -10.28 16.05
CA ALA A 265 2.64 -10.02 17.22
C ALA A 265 2.88 -11.28 18.09
N THR A 266 2.05 -12.31 17.92
CA THR A 266 2.20 -13.60 18.62
C THR A 266 3.21 -14.52 17.93
N TYR A 267 3.58 -14.24 16.68
CA TYR A 267 4.51 -15.06 15.91
C TYR A 267 5.94 -14.96 16.46
N ARG A 268 6.71 -16.02 16.32
CA ARG A 268 8.12 -16.09 16.75
C ARG A 268 8.94 -15.01 16.05
N THR A 269 8.79 -14.91 14.74
CA THR A 269 9.36 -13.82 13.91
C THR A 269 8.19 -13.01 13.40
N VAL A 270 8.05 -11.79 13.89
CA VAL A 270 6.95 -10.90 13.46
C VAL A 270 7.23 -10.39 12.06
N PRO A 271 6.47 -10.82 11.05
CA PRO A 271 6.64 -10.35 9.68
C PRO A 271 6.14 -8.92 9.52
N ALA A 272 6.59 -8.24 8.47
CA ALA A 272 5.96 -6.99 8.05
C ALA A 272 4.56 -7.28 7.47
N ILE A 273 3.68 -6.29 7.48
CA ILE A 273 2.41 -6.34 6.72
C ILE A 273 2.65 -5.62 5.40
N TRP A 274 2.31 -6.27 4.29
CA TRP A 274 2.31 -5.68 2.95
C TRP A 274 0.90 -5.62 2.39
N ALA A 275 0.48 -4.48 1.86
CA ALA A 275 -0.75 -4.31 1.12
C ALA A 275 -0.42 -4.36 -0.37
N THR A 276 -0.29 -5.58 -0.91
CA THR A 276 0.32 -5.79 -2.22
C THR A 276 -0.65 -5.60 -3.38
N GLU A 277 -1.93 -5.44 -3.08
CA GLU A 277 -2.93 -5.11 -4.09
C GLU A 277 -4.15 -4.44 -3.46
N TRP A 278 -4.53 -3.27 -3.96
CA TRP A 278 -5.75 -2.57 -3.58
C TRP A 278 -6.07 -1.46 -4.57
N SER A 279 -7.34 -1.15 -4.72
CA SER A 279 -7.80 -0.02 -5.53
C SER A 279 -9.22 0.40 -5.18
N TYR A 280 -9.71 1.40 -5.92
CA TYR A 280 -11.09 1.85 -5.97
C TYR A 280 -11.47 2.04 -7.44
N PRO A 281 -11.91 0.97 -8.14
CA PRO A 281 -12.29 1.08 -9.54
C PRO A 281 -13.48 2.02 -9.70
N THR A 282 -13.52 2.75 -10.81
CA THR A 282 -14.60 3.71 -11.09
C THR A 282 -15.90 3.04 -11.54
N TYR A 283 -15.89 1.72 -11.75
CA TYR A 283 -17.06 0.90 -12.06
C TYR A 283 -17.25 -0.21 -11.02
N ALA A 284 -18.49 -0.65 -10.83
CA ALA A 284 -18.94 -1.71 -9.95
C ALA A 284 -18.84 -1.43 -8.44
N TYR A 285 -17.90 -0.61 -7.98
CA TYR A 285 -17.82 -0.24 -6.57
C TYR A 285 -18.79 0.91 -6.27
N LYS A 286 -19.92 0.58 -5.65
CA LYS A 286 -21.01 1.53 -5.31
C LYS A 286 -20.52 2.71 -4.48
N TYR A 287 -19.50 2.52 -3.67
CA TYR A 287 -18.92 3.56 -2.83
C TYR A 287 -18.13 4.60 -3.65
N VAL A 288 -17.59 4.23 -4.78
CA VAL A 288 -16.86 5.13 -5.68
C VAL A 288 -17.77 5.71 -6.75
N SER A 289 -18.60 4.86 -7.35
CA SER A 289 -19.48 5.24 -8.46
C SER A 289 -20.93 4.99 -8.12
N HIS A 290 -21.76 6.04 -8.24
CA HIS A 290 -23.22 5.93 -8.21
C HIS A 290 -23.80 5.64 -9.59
N THR A 291 -23.00 5.74 -10.63
CA THR A 291 -23.37 5.48 -12.01
C THR A 291 -22.92 4.07 -12.42
N ARG A 292 -23.46 3.60 -13.54
CA ARG A 292 -23.03 2.36 -14.19
C ARG A 292 -22.06 2.63 -15.34
N ASP A 293 -21.25 3.68 -15.20
CA ASP A 293 -20.29 4.13 -16.18
C ASP A 293 -18.95 4.45 -15.50
N GLY A 294 -17.93 3.67 -15.80
CA GLY A 294 -16.59 3.84 -15.25
C GLY A 294 -15.87 5.08 -15.80
N HIS A 295 -16.36 5.69 -16.85
CA HIS A 295 -15.82 6.94 -17.40
C HIS A 295 -16.50 8.19 -16.82
N ASP A 296 -17.45 8.03 -15.89
CA ASP A 296 -18.09 9.15 -15.20
C ASP A 296 -17.04 10.02 -14.50
N PRO A 297 -17.01 11.34 -14.78
CA PRO A 297 -16.04 12.25 -14.17
C PRO A 297 -16.13 12.27 -12.63
N VAL A 298 -17.32 12.17 -12.05
CA VAL A 298 -17.49 12.17 -10.58
C VAL A 298 -16.89 10.91 -9.96
N ALA A 299 -17.02 9.74 -10.62
CA ALA A 299 -16.40 8.50 -10.17
C ALA A 299 -14.86 8.58 -10.27
N ARG A 300 -14.32 9.15 -11.35
CA ARG A 300 -12.86 9.37 -11.52
C ARG A 300 -12.29 10.34 -10.49
N GLU A 301 -12.99 11.41 -10.18
CA GLU A 301 -12.61 12.35 -9.11
C GLU A 301 -12.62 11.66 -7.72
N ARG A 302 -13.62 10.82 -7.47
CA ARG A 302 -13.70 10.07 -6.21
C ARG A 302 -12.60 9.02 -6.11
N GLN A 303 -12.28 8.31 -7.20
CA GLN A 303 -11.12 7.41 -7.26
C GLN A 303 -9.84 8.14 -6.89
N ALA A 304 -9.60 9.33 -7.42
CA ALA A 304 -8.42 10.14 -7.14
C ALA A 304 -8.30 10.45 -5.64
N ARG A 305 -9.38 10.92 -5.01
CA ARG A 305 -9.40 11.20 -3.57
C ARG A 305 -9.11 9.97 -2.73
N TYR A 306 -9.70 8.83 -3.10
CA TYR A 306 -9.55 7.59 -2.33
C TYR A 306 -8.18 6.94 -2.53
N ALA A 307 -7.61 7.02 -3.73
CA ALA A 307 -6.25 6.57 -3.98
C ALA A 307 -5.23 7.32 -3.08
N VAL A 308 -5.32 8.65 -3.03
CA VAL A 308 -4.45 9.46 -2.18
C VAL A 308 -4.68 9.18 -0.69
N ARG A 309 -5.94 9.16 -0.23
CA ARG A 309 -6.27 8.87 1.17
C ARG A 309 -5.83 7.46 1.57
N ARG A 310 -5.95 6.48 0.66
CA ARG A 310 -5.52 5.12 0.95
C ARG A 310 -4.01 5.02 1.09
N LEU A 311 -3.22 5.66 0.24
CA LEU A 311 -1.78 5.76 0.41
C LEU A 311 -1.40 6.38 1.75
N LEU A 312 -2.09 7.47 2.14
CA LEU A 312 -1.91 8.10 3.46
C LEU A 312 -2.23 7.12 4.60
N VAL A 313 -3.32 6.36 4.50
CA VAL A 313 -3.72 5.35 5.48
C VAL A 313 -2.67 4.26 5.62
N ASP A 314 -2.14 3.73 4.53
CA ASP A 314 -1.12 2.68 4.55
C ASP A 314 0.19 3.20 5.19
N TRP A 315 0.57 4.46 4.95
CA TRP A 315 1.72 5.07 5.62
C TRP A 315 1.49 5.28 7.12
N ILE A 316 0.31 5.78 7.50
CA ILE A 316 -0.08 5.95 8.91
C ILE A 316 -0.07 4.59 9.63
N ALA A 317 -0.60 3.57 8.98
CA ALA A 317 -0.62 2.21 9.47
C ALA A 317 0.76 1.52 9.46
N GLN A 318 1.81 2.20 9.00
CA GLN A 318 3.18 1.67 8.95
C GLN A 318 3.27 0.36 8.14
N ILE A 319 2.45 0.24 7.09
CA ILE A 319 2.49 -0.88 6.15
C ILE A 319 3.86 -0.91 5.49
N GLY A 320 4.53 -2.06 5.53
CA GLY A 320 5.92 -2.18 5.07
C GLY A 320 6.08 -1.97 3.57
N LEU A 321 5.03 -2.25 2.79
CA LEU A 321 4.96 -2.06 1.36
C LEU A 321 3.50 -1.94 0.94
N THR A 322 3.19 -1.03 0.01
CA THR A 322 1.84 -0.88 -0.55
C THR A 322 1.90 -0.80 -2.08
N ALA A 323 1.00 -1.48 -2.78
CA ALA A 323 0.90 -1.44 -4.24
C ALA A 323 -0.54 -1.19 -4.69
N TYR A 324 -0.71 -0.16 -5.51
CA TYR A 324 -1.98 0.17 -6.13
C TYR A 324 -2.27 -0.76 -7.32
N TYR A 325 -3.47 -1.25 -7.48
CA TYR A 325 -3.94 -2.01 -8.63
C TYR A 325 -4.91 -1.13 -9.44
N ASP A 326 -4.56 -0.70 -10.68
CA ASP A 326 -3.32 -0.94 -11.39
C ASP A 326 -2.82 0.35 -12.06
N MET A 327 -1.72 0.29 -12.82
CA MET A 327 -1.15 1.48 -13.45
C MET A 327 -1.97 1.94 -14.65
N ARG A 328 -2.49 1.01 -15.47
CA ARG A 328 -3.19 1.31 -16.72
C ARG A 328 -4.41 0.40 -16.87
N ASN A 329 -5.54 0.98 -17.22
CA ASN A 329 -6.75 0.25 -17.57
C ASN A 329 -6.47 -0.85 -18.61
N ASP A 330 -6.94 -2.07 -18.37
CA ASP A 330 -6.76 -3.20 -19.28
C ASP A 330 -7.58 -3.09 -20.58
N GLY A 331 -8.46 -2.10 -20.66
CA GLY A 331 -9.29 -1.83 -21.82
C GLY A 331 -10.11 -0.55 -21.69
N ARG A 332 -11.09 -0.36 -22.58
CA ARG A 332 -11.88 0.87 -22.69
C ARG A 332 -13.37 0.70 -22.42
N ASP A 333 -13.81 -0.47 -21.99
CA ASP A 333 -15.24 -0.68 -21.68
C ASP A 333 -15.59 -0.07 -20.33
N PRO A 334 -16.44 0.98 -20.26
CA PRO A 334 -16.82 1.63 -19.02
C PRO A 334 -17.68 0.74 -18.09
N LYS A 335 -18.10 -0.44 -18.58
CA LYS A 335 -18.91 -1.41 -17.84
C LYS A 335 -18.13 -2.67 -17.45
N ASN A 336 -16.85 -2.72 -17.71
CA ASN A 336 -15.95 -3.77 -17.24
C ASN A 336 -15.10 -3.24 -16.08
N MET A 337 -15.14 -3.89 -14.93
CA MET A 337 -14.38 -3.45 -13.75
C MET A 337 -12.88 -3.41 -14.01
N GLU A 338 -12.32 -4.43 -14.70
CA GLU A 338 -10.88 -4.51 -15.02
C GLU A 338 -10.41 -3.39 -15.96
N HIS A 339 -11.32 -2.79 -16.70
CA HIS A 339 -11.01 -1.65 -17.56
C HIS A 339 -11.11 -0.28 -16.86
N ASN A 340 -11.28 -0.27 -15.52
CA ASN A 340 -11.58 0.95 -14.78
C ASN A 340 -10.85 1.04 -13.42
N PHE A 341 -9.76 0.28 -13.25
CA PHE A 341 -8.87 0.35 -12.09
C PHE A 341 -7.76 1.39 -12.24
N GLY A 342 -7.32 1.64 -13.49
CA GLY A 342 -6.07 2.30 -13.82
C GLY A 342 -5.92 3.72 -13.29
N LEU A 343 -4.68 4.10 -13.03
CA LEU A 343 -4.25 5.49 -12.90
C LEU A 343 -4.14 6.18 -14.26
N LEU A 344 -3.88 5.38 -15.31
CA LEU A 344 -3.87 5.78 -16.70
C LEU A 344 -5.03 5.12 -17.42
N ASP A 345 -5.55 5.78 -18.46
CA ASP A 345 -6.45 5.15 -19.41
C ASP A 345 -5.68 4.15 -20.30
N ALA A 346 -6.39 3.32 -21.06
CA ALA A 346 -5.81 2.26 -21.92
C ALA A 346 -4.81 2.77 -22.97
N ASP A 347 -4.79 4.06 -23.27
CA ASP A 347 -3.84 4.71 -24.20
C ASP A 347 -2.72 5.50 -23.51
N ASN A 348 -2.49 5.26 -22.21
CA ASN A 348 -1.55 5.98 -21.35
C ASN A 348 -1.95 7.44 -21.04
N THR A 349 -3.18 7.87 -21.34
CA THR A 349 -3.67 9.20 -20.93
C THR A 349 -3.81 9.24 -19.40
N PRO A 350 -3.19 10.22 -18.70
CA PRO A 350 -3.31 10.35 -17.26
C PRO A 350 -4.75 10.63 -16.83
N LEU A 351 -5.25 9.82 -15.88
CA LEU A 351 -6.53 10.04 -15.21
C LEU A 351 -6.36 10.93 -13.97
N PRO A 352 -7.43 11.50 -13.41
CA PRO A 352 -7.34 12.33 -12.20
C PRO A 352 -6.55 11.66 -11.07
N ALA A 353 -6.71 10.36 -10.85
CA ALA A 353 -6.00 9.62 -9.82
C ALA A 353 -4.47 9.61 -10.03
N TYR A 354 -3.98 9.56 -11.28
CA TYR A 354 -2.56 9.67 -11.58
C TYR A 354 -1.99 11.03 -11.14
N VAL A 355 -2.69 12.12 -11.50
CA VAL A 355 -2.25 13.48 -11.17
C VAL A 355 -2.22 13.70 -9.67
N ALA A 356 -3.24 13.23 -8.97
CA ALA A 356 -3.35 13.35 -7.52
C ALA A 356 -2.26 12.55 -6.78
N VAL A 357 -1.99 11.31 -7.18
CA VAL A 357 -0.94 10.46 -6.61
C VAL A 357 0.44 11.08 -6.86
N ARG A 358 0.70 11.57 -8.07
CA ARG A 358 1.95 12.27 -8.39
C ARG A 358 2.15 13.52 -7.51
N HIS A 359 1.08 14.29 -7.28
CA HIS A 359 1.14 15.46 -6.39
C HIS A 359 1.46 15.03 -4.96
N LEU A 360 0.80 14.01 -4.42
CA LEU A 360 1.07 13.47 -3.09
C LEU A 360 2.55 13.10 -2.93
N PHE A 361 3.10 12.31 -3.85
CA PHE A 361 4.50 11.86 -3.78
C PHE A 361 5.49 13.03 -3.91
N SER A 362 5.20 14.00 -4.78
CA SER A 362 6.02 15.21 -4.90
C SER A 362 5.96 16.05 -3.61
N PHE A 363 4.78 16.22 -3.04
CA PHE A 363 4.61 16.99 -1.81
C PHE A 363 5.32 16.35 -0.61
N THR A 364 5.24 15.03 -0.47
CA THR A 364 5.84 14.31 0.67
C THR A 364 7.33 14.04 0.50
N ALA A 365 7.90 14.28 -0.67
CA ALA A 365 9.32 14.10 -0.92
C ALA A 365 10.18 14.91 0.08
N ASN A 366 11.33 14.34 0.46
CA ASN A 366 12.31 14.94 1.39
C ASN A 366 11.81 15.18 2.83
N ALA A 367 10.63 14.69 3.20
CA ALA A 367 10.22 14.72 4.60
C ALA A 367 11.09 13.75 5.42
N ARG A 368 11.41 14.11 6.67
CA ARG A 368 12.34 13.36 7.56
C ARG A 368 11.68 12.84 8.83
N ALA A 369 10.51 13.34 9.14
CA ALA A 369 9.73 12.92 10.29
C ALA A 369 8.26 13.19 10.05
N ALA A 370 7.40 12.36 10.64
CA ALA A 370 5.96 12.49 10.54
C ALA A 370 5.28 12.41 11.91
N ARG A 371 4.20 13.15 12.06
CA ARG A 371 3.28 13.11 13.22
C ARG A 371 1.86 13.10 12.71
N LEU A 372 1.01 12.36 13.40
CA LEU A 372 -0.39 12.20 13.05
C LEU A 372 -1.29 12.77 14.15
N PHE A 373 -2.31 13.50 13.77
CA PHE A 373 -3.50 13.76 14.54
C PHE A 373 -4.71 13.15 13.83
N LEU A 374 -5.50 12.35 14.56
CA LEU A 374 -6.76 11.78 14.09
C LEU A 374 -7.87 12.21 15.04
N ASP A 375 -8.93 12.76 14.49
CA ASP A 375 -10.18 13.03 15.20
C ASP A 375 -11.28 12.11 14.64
N PRO A 376 -11.55 10.99 15.31
CA PRO A 376 -12.54 10.03 14.85
C PRO A 376 -13.99 10.53 15.00
N VAL A 377 -14.22 11.55 15.85
CA VAL A 377 -15.56 12.15 16.03
C VAL A 377 -15.89 13.07 14.87
N ARG A 378 -14.99 13.99 14.54
CA ARG A 378 -15.12 14.87 13.38
C ARG A 378 -14.78 14.17 12.07
N ARG A 379 -14.19 12.96 12.13
CA ARG A 379 -13.65 12.23 10.97
C ARG A 379 -12.70 13.11 10.17
N PHE A 380 -11.70 13.62 10.86
CA PHE A 380 -10.72 14.55 10.36
C PHE A 380 -9.30 14.07 10.69
N ALA A 381 -8.37 14.26 9.78
CA ALA A 381 -6.98 13.85 9.96
C ALA A 381 -6.01 14.96 9.55
N VAL A 382 -4.90 15.04 10.28
CA VAL A 382 -3.76 15.92 9.98
C VAL A 382 -2.48 15.08 10.04
N LEU A 383 -1.82 14.95 8.90
CA LEU A 383 -0.46 14.43 8.83
C LEU A 383 0.50 15.61 8.75
N GLN A 384 1.31 15.81 9.81
CA GLN A 384 2.38 16.79 9.85
C GLN A 384 3.69 16.14 9.43
N LEU A 385 4.38 16.73 8.48
CA LEU A 385 5.68 16.27 7.98
C LEU A 385 6.73 17.36 8.22
N ARG A 386 7.92 16.98 8.64
CA ARG A 386 9.08 17.87 8.74
C ARG A 386 10.02 17.65 7.58
N ALA A 387 10.38 18.72 6.89
CA ALA A 387 11.42 18.77 5.88
C ALA A 387 12.37 19.93 6.22
N GLU A 388 13.48 20.03 5.47
CA GLU A 388 14.44 21.10 5.72
C GLU A 388 13.83 22.49 5.49
N GLY A 389 13.85 23.33 6.52
CA GLY A 389 13.33 24.71 6.48
C GLY A 389 11.81 24.86 6.41
N VAL A 390 11.05 23.77 6.36
CA VAL A 390 9.59 23.83 6.26
C VAL A 390 8.89 22.74 7.09
N VAL A 391 7.65 23.03 7.47
CA VAL A 391 6.69 22.04 7.95
C VAL A 391 5.60 21.92 6.89
N LYS A 392 5.23 20.69 6.58
CA LYS A 392 4.17 20.37 5.62
C LYS A 392 3.01 19.70 6.35
N TYR A 393 1.80 19.98 5.93
CA TYR A 393 0.60 19.35 6.46
C TYR A 393 -0.21 18.77 5.30
N VAL A 394 -0.70 17.56 5.49
CA VAL A 394 -1.77 16.98 4.68
C VAL A 394 -2.99 16.92 5.59
N VAL A 395 -4.08 17.57 5.21
CA VAL A 395 -5.31 17.65 6.01
C VAL A 395 -6.49 17.15 5.19
N TRP A 396 -7.35 16.33 5.80
CA TRP A 396 -8.52 15.80 5.08
C TRP A 396 -9.66 15.39 6.01
N CYS A 397 -10.88 15.46 5.49
CA CYS A 397 -12.07 14.88 6.10
C CYS A 397 -12.37 13.51 5.47
N TYR A 398 -13.07 12.64 6.19
CA TYR A 398 -13.44 11.32 5.71
C TYR A 398 -14.75 10.81 6.28
N GLY A 399 -15.57 10.15 5.44
CA GLY A 399 -16.73 9.36 5.85
C GLY A 399 -17.87 10.13 6.49
N ASN A 400 -17.98 11.46 6.26
CA ASN A 400 -19.14 12.27 6.60
C ASN A 400 -19.27 13.48 5.68
N ASP A 401 -20.46 14.10 5.65
CA ASP A 401 -20.75 15.29 4.86
C ASP A 401 -20.49 16.60 5.61
N LYS A 402 -19.98 16.53 6.86
CA LYS A 402 -19.74 17.72 7.67
C LYS A 402 -18.44 18.41 7.24
N ALA A 403 -18.50 19.72 7.14
CA ALA A 403 -17.30 20.52 6.94
C ALA A 403 -16.50 20.63 8.24
N VAL A 404 -15.17 20.74 8.11
CA VAL A 404 -14.26 21.05 9.21
C VAL A 404 -13.49 22.34 8.86
N ASP A 405 -13.58 23.34 9.73
CA ASP A 405 -12.81 24.55 9.58
C ASP A 405 -11.39 24.36 10.13
N VAL A 406 -10.40 24.74 9.34
CA VAL A 406 -8.97 24.71 9.70
C VAL A 406 -8.48 26.14 9.80
N ASP A 407 -7.97 26.49 10.98
CA ASP A 407 -7.40 27.81 11.28
C ASP A 407 -5.88 27.77 11.07
N LEU A 408 -5.39 28.64 10.20
CA LEU A 408 -3.99 28.79 9.83
C LEU A 408 -3.33 30.01 10.55
N SER A 409 -4.01 30.62 11.51
CA SER A 409 -3.56 31.86 12.18
C SER A 409 -2.20 31.71 12.87
N GLN A 410 -1.86 30.48 13.33
CA GLN A 410 -0.59 30.16 13.99
C GLN A 410 0.57 29.93 13.01
N LEU A 411 0.31 29.77 11.72
CA LEU A 411 1.37 29.62 10.72
C LEU A 411 1.88 31.02 10.29
N PRO A 412 3.17 31.17 9.90
CA PRO A 412 3.66 32.42 9.34
C PRO A 412 2.85 32.86 8.13
N VAL A 413 2.58 34.16 7.98
CA VAL A 413 1.90 34.71 6.78
C VAL A 413 2.81 34.53 5.56
N ALA A 414 4.05 34.94 5.67
CA ALA A 414 5.03 34.76 4.62
C ALA A 414 5.54 33.32 4.61
N GLY A 415 5.54 32.69 3.42
CA GLY A 415 6.05 31.31 3.26
C GLY A 415 5.03 30.21 3.63
N THR A 416 3.74 30.55 3.82
CA THR A 416 2.67 29.57 3.92
C THR A 416 1.86 29.54 2.62
N PHE A 417 1.71 28.34 2.05
CA PHE A 417 0.98 28.08 0.81
C PHE A 417 0.10 26.85 1.00
N ALA A 418 -1.05 26.84 0.34
CA ALA A 418 -1.92 25.67 0.29
C ALA A 418 -2.23 25.29 -1.16
N SER A 419 -2.41 24.00 -1.39
CA SER A 419 -2.85 23.48 -2.67
C SER A 419 -3.92 22.39 -2.48
N ASP A 420 -4.73 22.20 -3.51
CA ASP A 420 -5.73 21.15 -3.58
C ASP A 420 -5.12 19.76 -3.87
N LEU A 421 -5.98 18.78 -4.10
CA LEU A 421 -5.63 17.41 -4.43
C LEU A 421 -4.67 17.28 -5.63
N TYR A 422 -4.74 18.21 -6.58
CA TYR A 422 -3.98 18.19 -7.84
C TYR A 422 -2.78 19.13 -7.86
N GLY A 423 -2.58 19.91 -6.79
CA GLY A 423 -1.50 20.89 -6.68
C GLY A 423 -1.87 22.28 -7.13
N ALA A 424 -3.14 22.56 -7.46
CA ALA A 424 -3.60 23.92 -7.75
C ALA A 424 -3.64 24.75 -6.47
N SER A 425 -3.19 26.01 -6.55
CA SER A 425 -3.11 26.90 -5.39
C SER A 425 -4.50 27.23 -4.83
N LEU A 426 -4.61 27.19 -3.51
CA LEU A 426 -5.80 27.60 -2.77
C LEU A 426 -5.60 28.98 -2.16
N ASP A 427 -6.67 29.78 -2.16
CA ASP A 427 -6.68 31.08 -1.45
C ASP A 427 -6.76 30.84 0.07
N ILE A 428 -5.75 31.34 0.78
CA ILE A 428 -5.63 31.29 2.25
C ILE A 428 -5.49 32.68 2.86
N THR A 429 -5.86 33.74 2.12
CA THR A 429 -5.75 35.14 2.61
C THR A 429 -6.55 35.35 3.89
N GLY A 430 -7.71 34.71 4.04
CA GLY A 430 -8.53 34.71 5.24
C GLY A 430 -7.98 33.86 6.41
N ARG A 431 -6.81 33.22 6.25
CA ARG A 431 -6.18 32.36 7.26
C ARG A 431 -7.08 31.22 7.75
N ARG A 432 -8.04 30.83 6.94
CA ARG A 432 -8.97 29.70 7.19
C ARG A 432 -9.19 28.89 5.92
N LEU A 433 -9.42 27.60 6.11
CA LEU A 433 -9.86 26.67 5.08
C LEU A 433 -11.05 25.90 5.63
N THR A 434 -12.13 25.81 4.87
CA THR A 434 -13.25 24.92 5.17
C THR A 434 -13.09 23.67 4.33
N LEU A 435 -12.88 22.54 4.98
CA LEU A 435 -12.63 21.25 4.33
C LEU A 435 -13.87 20.38 4.33
N ARG A 436 -14.11 19.71 3.22
CA ARG A 436 -15.15 18.70 3.03
C ARG A 436 -14.56 17.46 2.40
N GLU A 437 -15.20 16.30 2.57
CA GLU A 437 -14.71 15.03 2.01
C GLU A 437 -14.61 15.06 0.47
N GLU A 438 -15.55 15.75 -0.18
CA GLU A 438 -15.57 15.86 -1.65
C GLU A 438 -14.43 16.67 -2.25
N GLN A 439 -13.72 17.47 -1.46
CA GLN A 439 -12.54 18.22 -1.92
C GLN A 439 -11.27 17.35 -1.90
N GLY A 440 -11.27 16.26 -1.12
CA GLY A 440 -10.10 15.45 -0.89
C GLY A 440 -9.07 16.10 0.04
N PRO A 441 -7.87 15.51 0.16
CA PRO A 441 -6.78 16.07 0.94
C PRO A 441 -6.32 17.43 0.42
N VAL A 442 -6.06 18.35 1.36
CA VAL A 442 -5.42 19.65 1.12
C VAL A 442 -4.00 19.62 1.64
N PHE A 443 -3.09 20.21 0.90
CA PHE A 443 -1.66 20.19 1.15
C PHE A 443 -1.19 21.58 1.51
N ILE A 444 -0.53 21.74 2.68
CA ILE A 444 -0.10 23.03 3.21
C ILE A 444 1.39 22.96 3.49
N VAL A 445 2.15 23.92 2.95
CA VAL A 445 3.56 24.14 3.28
C VAL A 445 3.66 25.39 4.10
N SER A 446 4.43 25.37 5.18
CA SER A 446 4.70 26.54 6.01
C SER A 446 6.19 26.62 6.33
N ALA A 447 6.79 27.79 6.12
CA ALA A 447 8.16 28.03 6.54
C ALA A 447 8.29 27.84 8.06
N THR A 448 9.39 27.22 8.50
CA THR A 448 9.77 27.27 9.91
C THR A 448 10.32 28.67 10.15
N GLY A 449 9.58 29.54 10.86
CA GLY A 449 10.09 30.86 11.23
C GLY A 449 11.51 30.74 11.83
N ARG A 450 12.39 31.66 11.44
CA ARG A 450 13.73 31.80 12.03
C ARG A 450 13.64 32.23 13.48
#